data_d8838b58b8c156068576e4dfd8989502
#
_entry.id   d8838b58b8c156068576e4dfd8989502
#
_cell.length_a   1.000
_cell.length_b   1.000
_cell.length_c   1.000
_cell.angle_alpha   90.00
_cell.angle_beta   90.00
_cell.angle_gamma   90.00
#
_symmetry.space_group_name_H-M   'P 1'
#
loop_
_entity.id
_entity.type
_entity.pdbx_description
1 polymer ?
#
loop_
_entity_poly.entity_id
_entity_poly.type
_entity_poly.pdbx_seq_one_letter_code
_entity_poly.pdbx_strand_id
1 'polypeptide(L)'
;MRKLSFFIVFIALGCQFTLAQDTLRTKRILNDSIRVKEDSLYRKIERKSQKSKIGRRLHDLLFTSGESVPATPPSPPKKEPSRWVAFQGKIIRHIEITTYDPLGFDEQDSTQQPNKWEHLGNRIHNKTKSKVVRRLLLFDPYTPLDSIKMKETARVLRSQYHIRRVSIQPVATHSADSVDIKVNVLDSWSLYADAMGSLNEGTVRVFERNFLGLGHQISGRYSQEIRGKTRPSFGFDYEIPNLYATTLTTSVGYSMDFDKYYYKYGEFTRPYYSLYTRWAAGAYAYQRTFEDGIPKNDSIYQQDFKINGKNVWGSVSFPILKRHTPANRVTNMVFSLRYYQINYQKKPDAFLDPEEFYSDKNTYLASLGVNYIGYEQDRYIFRHKDIEDIPIGKSVALIGGFQENIGHRTPYLGGRLRYGDYLSFGYFSGDIQLGSFLTQERNKQTTLRWEFTYFSPLFAIGNWHFRQFAKWRSVVGLSRKDFIKDRITLNGSTGIIGFNSPTLTGIHKSILTLQTQSYSPFSLWGFRVSPFLMGDIGLIGNDNRNLMKDQVLTKVGIGFYITNDYIPLGNFQFSFVYIPRVPGVGNHIQKFTSISNTDFKLSYFNYNMPELIRYE
;
A
#
# COMPACT_ATOMS: atom_id res chain seq x y z
N MET A 1 17.48 23.69 -24.31
CA MET A 1 18.68 23.52 -23.48
C MET A 1 18.51 23.94 -22.02
N ARG A 2 17.90 25.08 -21.68
CA ARG A 2 17.68 25.50 -20.27
C ARG A 2 16.81 24.53 -19.41
N LYS A 3 15.89 23.76 -20.01
CA LYS A 3 15.04 22.79 -19.28
C LYS A 3 15.74 21.47 -18.96
N LEU A 4 16.79 21.11 -19.70
CA LEU A 4 17.59 19.90 -19.45
C LEU A 4 18.63 20.12 -18.34
N SER A 5 19.12 21.35 -18.19
CA SER A 5 20.08 21.73 -17.15
C SER A 5 19.51 21.62 -15.73
N PHE A 6 18.22 21.85 -15.56
CA PHE A 6 17.54 21.69 -14.26
C PHE A 6 17.44 20.22 -13.82
N PHE A 7 17.31 19.32 -14.80
CA PHE A 7 17.24 17.87 -14.55
C PHE A 7 18.60 17.30 -14.08
N ILE A 8 19.69 17.80 -14.66
CA ILE A 8 21.07 17.38 -14.32
C ILE A 8 21.47 17.91 -12.93
N VAL A 9 21.04 19.12 -12.55
CA VAL A 9 21.35 19.69 -11.23
C VAL A 9 20.67 18.93 -10.09
N PHE A 10 19.45 18.40 -10.28
CA PHE A 10 18.76 17.62 -9.24
C PHE A 10 19.36 16.21 -9.07
N ILE A 11 19.84 15.59 -10.16
CA ILE A 11 20.58 14.32 -10.10
C ILE A 11 21.98 14.54 -9.49
N ALA A 12 22.65 15.64 -9.83
CA ALA A 12 23.97 15.98 -9.29
C ALA A 12 23.93 16.27 -7.77
N LEU A 13 22.87 16.89 -7.25
CA LEU A 13 22.68 17.08 -5.79
C LEU A 13 22.46 15.74 -5.06
N GLY A 14 21.85 14.75 -5.70
CA GLY A 14 21.71 13.40 -5.15
C GLY A 14 23.03 12.61 -5.14
N CYS A 15 23.92 12.83 -6.12
CA CYS A 15 25.20 12.11 -6.25
C CYS A 15 26.34 12.71 -5.41
N GLN A 16 26.29 13.98 -5.03
CA GLN A 16 27.38 14.60 -4.24
C GLN A 16 27.42 14.15 -2.79
N PHE A 17 26.37 13.47 -2.27
CA PHE A 17 26.36 12.97 -0.89
C PHE A 17 27.10 11.63 -0.69
N THR A 18 27.64 11.01 -1.74
CA THR A 18 28.34 9.72 -1.64
C THR A 18 29.85 9.82 -1.38
N LEU A 19 30.42 11.03 -1.34
CA LEU A 19 31.88 11.22 -1.20
C LEU A 19 32.37 11.75 0.16
N ALA A 20 31.52 11.80 1.18
CA ALA A 20 31.90 12.29 2.50
C ALA A 20 32.13 11.14 3.52
N GLN A 21 33.12 10.29 3.27
CA GLN A 21 33.47 9.20 4.20
C GLN A 21 34.66 9.47 5.13
N ASP A 22 35.27 10.65 5.14
CA ASP A 22 36.56 10.86 5.82
C ASP A 22 36.62 11.96 6.92
N THR A 23 35.52 12.17 7.67
CA THR A 23 35.56 13.13 8.81
C THR A 23 35.06 12.56 10.14
N LEU A 24 35.43 11.33 10.46
CA LEU A 24 34.87 10.60 11.62
C LEU A 24 35.52 10.87 12.97
N ARG A 25 36.57 11.68 13.07
CA ARG A 25 37.31 11.86 14.36
C ARG A 25 36.87 13.06 15.21
N THR A 26 36.33 14.12 14.63
CA THR A 26 35.97 15.35 15.37
C THR A 26 34.54 15.36 15.90
N LYS A 27 33.67 14.42 15.46
CA LYS A 27 32.24 14.40 15.80
C LYS A 27 31.86 13.65 17.08
N ARG A 28 32.79 12.88 17.71
CA ARG A 28 32.48 12.16 18.96
C ARG A 28 32.23 13.10 20.15
N ILE A 29 32.94 14.18 20.23
CA ILE A 29 32.86 15.14 21.37
C ILE A 29 31.55 15.97 21.30
N LEU A 30 31.06 16.28 20.10
CA LEU A 30 29.78 17.03 19.93
C LEU A 30 28.54 16.19 20.28
N ASN A 31 28.59 14.90 19.99
CA ASN A 31 27.48 13.98 20.27
C ASN A 31 27.26 13.71 21.76
N ASP A 32 28.32 13.64 22.54
CA ASP A 32 28.20 13.43 23.98
C ASP A 32 27.64 14.66 24.71
N SER A 33 27.91 15.86 24.21
CA SER A 33 27.36 17.09 24.78
C SER A 33 25.86 17.27 24.47
N ILE A 34 25.37 16.78 23.32
CA ILE A 34 23.97 16.80 22.96
C ILE A 34 23.21 15.74 23.78
N ARG A 35 23.75 14.53 23.95
CA ARG A 35 23.17 13.48 24.81
C ARG A 35 23.02 13.95 26.26
N VAL A 36 24.03 14.59 26.81
CA VAL A 36 23.99 15.14 28.19
C VAL A 36 22.91 16.24 28.31
N LYS A 37 22.70 17.05 27.28
CA LYS A 37 21.63 18.06 27.27
C LYS A 37 20.22 17.44 27.17
N GLU A 38 20.05 16.39 26.38
CA GLU A 38 18.76 15.70 26.23
C GLU A 38 18.37 14.93 27.49
N ASP A 39 19.30 14.21 28.09
CA ASP A 39 19.09 13.59 29.41
C ASP A 39 18.75 14.64 30.48
N SER A 40 19.34 15.82 30.40
CA SER A 40 19.06 16.92 31.33
C SER A 40 17.67 17.52 31.12
N LEU A 41 17.18 17.60 29.85
CA LEU A 41 15.87 18.09 29.52
C LEU A 41 14.79 17.07 29.94
N TYR A 42 15.01 15.79 29.68
CA TYR A 42 14.16 14.70 30.12
C TYR A 42 14.00 14.69 31.64
N ARG A 43 15.10 14.72 32.38
CA ARG A 43 15.11 14.81 33.87
C ARG A 43 14.43 16.06 34.41
N LYS A 44 14.46 17.18 33.68
CA LYS A 44 13.73 18.41 34.04
C LYS A 44 12.23 18.24 33.84
N ILE A 45 11.82 17.59 32.74
CA ILE A 45 10.41 17.31 32.45
C ILE A 45 9.87 16.29 33.45
N GLU A 46 10.61 15.22 33.72
CA GLU A 46 10.30 14.22 34.75
C GLU A 46 10.12 14.87 36.13
N ARG A 47 11.06 15.71 36.59
CA ARG A 47 10.94 16.43 37.86
C ARG A 47 9.77 17.41 37.90
N LYS A 48 9.39 18.03 36.75
CA LYS A 48 8.20 18.90 36.67
C LYS A 48 6.92 18.11 36.67
N SER A 49 6.87 16.99 35.99
CA SER A 49 5.68 16.13 35.91
C SER A 49 5.39 15.46 37.26
N GLN A 50 6.42 15.13 38.03
CA GLN A 50 6.27 14.54 39.37
C GLN A 50 5.72 15.52 40.41
N LYS A 51 5.70 16.85 40.15
CA LYS A 51 5.20 17.86 41.08
C LYS A 51 3.65 17.95 41.14
N SER A 52 2.93 17.37 40.21
CA SER A 52 1.47 17.34 40.24
C SER A 52 0.91 15.92 40.06
N LYS A 53 -0.22 15.61 40.74
CA LYS A 53 -0.88 14.31 40.60
C LYS A 53 -1.30 14.02 39.16
N ILE A 54 -1.70 15.04 38.41
CA ILE A 54 -2.08 14.94 37.00
C ILE A 54 -0.83 14.79 36.11
N GLY A 55 0.23 15.56 36.40
CA GLY A 55 1.51 15.48 35.68
C GLY A 55 2.17 14.10 35.83
N ARG A 56 2.13 13.52 37.02
CA ARG A 56 2.63 12.17 37.31
C ARG A 56 1.84 11.11 36.52
N ARG A 57 0.52 11.20 36.54
CA ARG A 57 -0.35 10.29 35.78
C ARG A 57 -0.14 10.41 34.28
N LEU A 58 0.04 11.62 33.75
CA LEU A 58 0.37 11.86 32.34
C LEU A 58 1.78 11.37 31.98
N HIS A 59 2.75 11.56 32.88
CA HIS A 59 4.10 11.05 32.69
C HIS A 59 4.10 9.51 32.62
N ASP A 60 3.48 8.83 33.59
CA ASP A 60 3.43 7.35 33.64
C ASP A 60 2.58 6.74 32.50
N LEU A 61 1.66 7.52 31.92
CA LEU A 61 0.91 7.16 30.71
C LEU A 61 1.75 7.29 29.43
N LEU A 62 2.64 8.28 29.40
CA LEU A 62 3.36 8.68 28.18
C LEU A 62 4.83 8.23 28.16
N PHE A 63 5.38 7.84 29.29
CA PHE A 63 6.77 7.44 29.44
C PHE A 63 6.88 6.03 30.03
N THR A 64 7.14 5.05 29.19
CA THR A 64 7.73 3.79 29.63
C THR A 64 9.25 3.96 29.60
N SER A 65 9.98 3.44 30.59
CA SER A 65 11.44 3.47 30.63
C SER A 65 12.01 2.78 29.40
N GLY A 66 12.31 3.58 28.36
CA GLY A 66 12.82 3.05 27.12
C GLY A 66 14.27 2.61 27.27
N GLU A 67 14.56 1.37 26.91
CA GLU A 67 15.93 0.95 26.64
C GLU A 67 16.58 1.91 25.66
N SER A 68 17.80 2.32 25.96
CA SER A 68 18.63 3.14 25.08
C SER A 68 18.83 2.41 23.74
N VAL A 69 18.27 2.96 22.69
CA VAL A 69 18.43 2.44 21.33
C VAL A 69 19.93 2.44 20.99
N PRO A 70 20.51 1.30 20.55
CA PRO A 70 21.88 1.27 20.09
C PRO A 70 22.10 2.28 18.96
N ALA A 71 23.15 3.08 19.06
CA ALA A 71 23.51 4.12 18.08
C ALA A 71 24.00 3.56 16.72
N THR A 72 24.08 2.24 16.59
CA THR A 72 24.51 1.58 15.37
C THR A 72 23.28 1.29 14.50
N PRO A 73 23.27 1.70 13.21
CA PRO A 73 22.20 1.30 12.32
C PRO A 73 22.08 -0.21 12.38
N PRO A 74 20.87 -0.77 12.52
CA PRO A 74 20.72 -2.20 12.36
C PRO A 74 21.23 -2.51 10.96
N SER A 75 22.30 -3.28 10.88
CA SER A 75 22.73 -3.89 9.63
C SER A 75 21.50 -4.55 9.01
N PRO A 76 21.34 -4.54 7.67
CA PRO A 76 20.29 -5.34 7.04
C PRO A 76 20.37 -6.72 7.69
N PRO A 77 19.24 -7.31 8.10
CA PRO A 77 19.27 -8.54 8.87
C PRO A 77 20.18 -9.51 8.14
N LYS A 78 21.34 -9.80 8.75
CA LYS A 78 22.23 -10.83 8.22
C LYS A 78 21.34 -12.01 7.97
N LYS A 79 21.47 -12.67 6.80
CA LYS A 79 20.79 -13.93 6.51
C LYS A 79 21.29 -14.95 7.55
N GLU A 80 20.81 -14.82 8.78
CA GLU A 80 21.03 -15.85 9.78
C GLU A 80 20.40 -17.11 9.24
N PRO A 81 21.12 -18.24 9.27
CA PRO A 81 20.51 -19.51 8.92
C PRO A 81 19.25 -19.63 9.74
N SER A 82 18.12 -19.74 9.07
CA SER A 82 16.81 -19.79 9.69
C SER A 82 16.86 -20.81 10.84
N ARG A 83 16.50 -20.42 12.05
CA ARG A 83 16.47 -21.31 13.24
C ARG A 83 15.73 -22.63 12.97
N TRP A 84 14.86 -22.62 11.98
CA TRP A 84 14.06 -23.77 11.55
C TRP A 84 14.86 -24.78 10.71
N VAL A 85 15.98 -24.40 10.09
CA VAL A 85 16.79 -25.30 9.24
C VAL A 85 17.35 -26.47 10.06
N ALA A 86 17.75 -26.24 11.31
CA ALA A 86 18.24 -27.29 12.22
C ALA A 86 17.17 -28.35 12.57
N PHE A 87 15.90 -28.04 12.35
CA PHE A 87 14.77 -28.93 12.64
C PHE A 87 14.08 -29.44 11.35
N GLN A 88 14.67 -29.17 10.19
CA GLN A 88 14.11 -29.58 8.90
C GLN A 88 13.82 -31.07 8.84
N GLY A 89 12.58 -31.44 8.49
CA GLY A 89 12.14 -32.81 8.35
C GLY A 89 11.65 -33.49 9.64
N LYS A 90 11.92 -32.93 10.85
CA LYS A 90 11.39 -33.48 12.11
C LYS A 90 9.88 -33.37 12.14
N ILE A 91 9.22 -34.34 12.77
CA ILE A 91 7.76 -34.35 12.88
C ILE A 91 7.28 -33.33 13.91
N ILE A 92 6.38 -32.49 13.54
CA ILE A 92 5.73 -31.52 14.42
C ILE A 92 4.76 -32.27 15.32
N ARG A 93 5.04 -32.32 16.63
CA ARG A 93 4.22 -33.03 17.60
C ARG A 93 3.06 -32.17 18.10
N HIS A 94 3.39 -30.98 18.57
CA HIS A 94 2.44 -30.05 19.17
C HIS A 94 2.64 -28.63 18.64
N ILE A 95 1.54 -27.85 18.55
CA ILE A 95 1.56 -26.43 18.16
C ILE A 95 0.83 -25.65 19.25
N GLU A 96 1.59 -24.87 20.00
CA GLU A 96 1.10 -23.94 21.00
C GLU A 96 0.94 -22.54 20.37
N ILE A 97 -0.21 -21.92 20.53
CA ILE A 97 -0.49 -20.58 19.97
C ILE A 97 -0.84 -19.64 21.12
N THR A 98 -0.01 -18.62 21.30
CA THR A 98 -0.24 -17.55 22.28
C THR A 98 -0.42 -16.22 21.54
N THR A 99 -1.51 -15.52 21.84
CA THR A 99 -1.75 -14.18 21.35
C THR A 99 -1.58 -13.18 22.49
N TYR A 100 -0.96 -12.03 22.19
CA TYR A 100 -0.70 -10.97 23.16
C TYR A 100 -1.42 -9.70 22.71
N ASP A 101 -1.90 -8.94 23.68
CA ASP A 101 -2.48 -7.62 23.46
C ASP A 101 -1.39 -6.63 23.01
N PRO A 102 -1.76 -5.53 22.33
CA PRO A 102 -0.79 -4.63 21.70
C PRO A 102 0.09 -3.82 22.65
N LEU A 103 -0.34 -3.64 23.91
CA LEU A 103 0.34 -2.77 24.87
C LEU A 103 1.00 -3.58 25.99
N GLY A 104 2.29 -3.30 26.24
CA GLY A 104 3.04 -3.84 27.36
C GLY A 104 3.45 -5.30 27.26
N PHE A 105 3.34 -5.92 26.09
CA PHE A 105 3.79 -7.29 25.81
C PHE A 105 4.85 -7.31 24.70
N ASP A 106 5.69 -8.33 24.73
CA ASP A 106 6.64 -8.65 23.68
C ASP A 106 6.46 -10.11 23.24
N GLU A 107 6.52 -10.38 21.96
CA GLU A 107 6.34 -11.72 21.41
C GLU A 107 7.56 -12.64 21.62
N GLN A 108 8.70 -12.07 22.01
CA GLN A 108 9.95 -12.79 22.30
C GLN A 108 10.19 -12.96 23.79
N ASP A 109 9.67 -12.04 24.61
CA ASP A 109 9.80 -12.05 26.06
C ASP A 109 8.44 -12.17 26.76
N SER A 110 8.08 -13.38 27.14
CA SER A 110 6.84 -13.68 27.86
C SER A 110 6.81 -13.19 29.33
N THR A 111 7.92 -12.67 29.84
CA THR A 111 8.01 -12.14 31.22
C THR A 111 7.57 -10.70 31.32
N GLN A 112 7.56 -9.96 30.21
CA GLN A 112 7.11 -8.57 30.16
C GLN A 112 5.61 -8.51 30.47
N GLN A 113 5.24 -7.65 31.41
CA GLN A 113 3.86 -7.45 31.83
C GLN A 113 3.43 -6.00 31.65
N PRO A 114 2.19 -5.76 31.21
CA PRO A 114 1.67 -4.42 31.01
C PRO A 114 1.51 -3.68 32.34
N ASN A 115 1.74 -2.38 32.32
CA ASN A 115 1.46 -1.49 33.44
C ASN A 115 -0.07 -1.22 33.55
N LYS A 116 -0.51 -0.51 34.60
CA LYS A 116 -1.94 -0.26 34.86
C LYS A 116 -2.67 0.45 33.71
N TRP A 117 -1.99 1.33 32.97
CA TRP A 117 -2.55 2.09 31.87
C TRP A 117 -2.61 1.27 30.58
N GLU A 118 -1.59 0.47 30.34
CA GLU A 118 -1.55 -0.49 29.25
C GLU A 118 -2.66 -1.55 29.42
N HIS A 119 -2.90 -1.99 30.67
CA HIS A 119 -4.06 -2.84 30.98
C HIS A 119 -5.40 -2.17 30.67
N LEU A 120 -5.55 -0.88 30.97
CA LEU A 120 -6.77 -0.15 30.64
C LEU A 120 -6.97 -0.04 29.13
N GLY A 121 -5.90 0.25 28.39
CA GLY A 121 -5.92 0.26 26.94
C GLY A 121 -6.30 -1.11 26.37
N ASN A 122 -5.64 -2.16 26.83
CA ASN A 122 -5.92 -3.53 26.39
C ASN A 122 -7.35 -4.00 26.65
N ARG A 123 -8.08 -3.42 27.63
CA ARG A 123 -9.51 -3.70 27.84
C ARG A 123 -10.42 -3.22 26.70
N ILE A 124 -10.01 -2.18 25.97
CA ILE A 124 -10.75 -1.63 24.82
C ILE A 124 -10.41 -2.43 23.55
N HIS A 125 -9.23 -3.08 23.53
CA HIS A 125 -8.79 -3.88 22.40
C HIS A 125 -9.48 -5.25 22.37
N ASN A 126 -9.89 -5.69 21.18
CA ASN A 126 -10.38 -7.04 20.95
C ASN A 126 -9.20 -7.97 20.61
N LYS A 127 -8.71 -8.70 21.62
CA LYS A 127 -7.59 -9.64 21.44
C LYS A 127 -7.90 -10.69 20.38
N THR A 128 -6.94 -10.94 19.50
CA THR A 128 -7.05 -11.95 18.44
C THR A 128 -7.22 -13.35 19.04
N LYS A 129 -8.26 -14.06 18.63
CA LYS A 129 -8.50 -15.44 19.09
C LYS A 129 -7.50 -16.40 18.47
N SER A 130 -6.93 -17.30 19.26
CA SER A 130 -5.93 -18.28 18.79
C SER A 130 -6.42 -19.13 17.62
N LYS A 131 -7.73 -19.40 17.52
CA LYS A 131 -8.35 -20.07 16.37
C LYS A 131 -8.18 -19.32 15.05
N VAL A 132 -8.11 -17.98 15.08
CA VAL A 132 -7.88 -17.15 13.88
C VAL A 132 -6.45 -17.34 13.39
N VAL A 133 -5.49 -17.29 14.32
CA VAL A 133 -4.07 -17.58 14.03
C VAL A 133 -3.91 -19.00 13.48
N ARG A 134 -4.54 -19.98 14.13
CA ARG A 134 -4.48 -21.41 13.72
C ARG A 134 -4.89 -21.61 12.27
N ARG A 135 -5.93 -20.92 11.81
CA ARG A 135 -6.44 -21.02 10.43
C ARG A 135 -5.51 -20.45 9.36
N LEU A 136 -4.52 -19.65 9.76
CA LEU A 136 -3.53 -19.03 8.88
C LEU A 136 -2.20 -19.80 8.83
N LEU A 137 -2.02 -20.83 9.67
CA LEU A 137 -0.83 -21.68 9.63
C LEU A 137 -0.81 -22.51 8.35
N LEU A 138 0.37 -22.65 7.74
CA LEU A 138 0.61 -23.47 6.54
C LEU A 138 1.19 -24.85 6.88
N PHE A 139 1.14 -25.25 8.14
CA PHE A 139 1.61 -26.51 8.66
C PHE A 139 0.67 -27.06 9.74
N ASP A 140 0.64 -28.37 9.90
CA ASP A 140 -0.23 -29.07 10.81
C ASP A 140 0.57 -30.00 11.74
N PRO A 141 0.02 -30.42 12.89
CA PRO A 141 0.60 -31.50 13.70
C PRO A 141 0.77 -32.77 12.88
N TYR A 142 1.73 -33.56 13.26
CA TYR A 142 2.09 -34.86 12.65
C TYR A 142 2.58 -34.74 11.20
N THR A 143 2.95 -33.55 10.76
CA THR A 143 3.60 -33.31 9.46
C THR A 143 5.08 -32.97 9.65
N PRO A 144 5.94 -33.26 8.65
CA PRO A 144 7.35 -32.87 8.73
C PRO A 144 7.50 -31.35 8.66
N LEU A 145 8.38 -30.82 9.53
CA LEU A 145 8.72 -29.40 9.53
C LEU A 145 9.39 -29.01 8.22
N ASP A 146 8.84 -28.00 7.57
CA ASP A 146 9.39 -27.35 6.38
C ASP A 146 9.73 -25.90 6.72
N SER A 147 11.02 -25.57 6.78
CA SER A 147 11.53 -24.25 7.14
C SER A 147 11.00 -23.13 6.24
N ILE A 148 10.72 -23.42 4.96
CA ILE A 148 10.16 -22.45 4.02
C ILE A 148 8.69 -22.18 4.34
N LYS A 149 7.91 -23.21 4.71
CA LYS A 149 6.53 -23.04 5.18
C LYS A 149 6.46 -22.25 6.48
N MET A 150 7.44 -22.43 7.40
CA MET A 150 7.52 -21.63 8.64
C MET A 150 7.73 -20.16 8.32
N LYS A 151 8.70 -19.83 7.45
CA LYS A 151 8.98 -18.46 6.98
C LYS A 151 7.73 -17.85 6.32
N GLU A 152 7.08 -18.58 5.45
CA GLU A 152 5.88 -18.12 4.75
C GLU A 152 4.70 -17.92 5.71
N THR A 153 4.51 -18.81 6.68
CA THR A 153 3.49 -18.65 7.72
C THR A 153 3.71 -17.36 8.51
N ALA A 154 4.95 -17.09 8.93
CA ALA A 154 5.27 -15.85 9.64
C ALA A 154 4.94 -14.61 8.79
N ARG A 155 5.21 -14.66 7.47
CA ARG A 155 4.84 -13.59 6.53
C ARG A 155 3.32 -13.45 6.39
N VAL A 156 2.59 -14.55 6.20
CA VAL A 156 1.11 -14.56 6.09
C VAL A 156 0.47 -13.96 7.33
N LEU A 157 0.97 -14.32 8.51
CA LEU A 157 0.49 -13.74 9.77
C LEU A 157 0.80 -12.23 9.85
N ARG A 158 2.04 -11.80 9.53
CA ARG A 158 2.39 -10.36 9.53
C ARG A 158 1.64 -9.54 8.48
N SER A 159 1.13 -10.17 7.43
CA SER A 159 0.31 -9.49 6.42
C SER A 159 -1.10 -9.15 6.90
N GLN A 160 -1.54 -9.68 8.05
CA GLN A 160 -2.83 -9.36 8.63
C GLN A 160 -2.80 -7.98 9.31
N TYR A 161 -3.81 -7.16 9.08
CA TYR A 161 -3.87 -5.78 9.62
C TYR A 161 -3.89 -5.71 11.15
N HIS A 162 -4.43 -6.75 11.79
CA HIS A 162 -4.55 -6.84 13.25
C HIS A 162 -3.34 -7.49 13.93
N ILE A 163 -2.33 -7.94 13.17
CA ILE A 163 -1.10 -8.55 13.69
C ILE A 163 0.08 -7.62 13.43
N ARG A 164 0.81 -7.29 14.50
CA ARG A 164 2.01 -6.44 14.43
C ARG A 164 3.28 -7.25 14.28
N ARG A 165 3.48 -8.23 15.18
CA ARG A 165 4.68 -9.06 15.21
C ARG A 165 4.35 -10.52 15.39
N VAL A 166 5.22 -11.37 14.89
CA VAL A 166 5.06 -12.83 14.94
C VAL A 166 6.40 -13.47 15.25
N SER A 167 6.42 -14.36 16.23
CA SER A 167 7.54 -15.24 16.55
C SER A 167 7.11 -16.70 16.43
N ILE A 168 7.77 -17.48 15.57
CA ILE A 168 7.57 -18.92 15.44
C ILE A 168 8.85 -19.58 15.88
N GLN A 169 8.81 -20.36 16.98
CA GLN A 169 9.98 -20.95 17.61
C GLN A 169 9.84 -22.47 17.65
N PRO A 170 10.81 -23.22 17.08
CA PRO A 170 10.89 -24.64 17.30
C PRO A 170 11.43 -24.92 18.72
N VAL A 171 10.80 -25.85 19.42
CA VAL A 171 11.20 -26.32 20.75
C VAL A 171 11.57 -27.77 20.64
N ALA A 172 12.82 -28.09 21.00
CA ALA A 172 13.30 -29.46 20.99
C ALA A 172 12.50 -30.32 21.98
N THR A 173 12.19 -31.54 21.61
CA THR A 173 11.54 -32.51 22.45
C THR A 173 12.57 -33.52 22.95
N HIS A 174 12.19 -34.46 23.83
CA HIS A 174 13.05 -35.56 24.26
C HIS A 174 13.39 -36.55 23.13
N SER A 175 12.61 -36.56 22.04
CA SER A 175 12.87 -37.38 20.86
C SER A 175 13.64 -36.57 19.80
N ALA A 176 14.67 -37.20 19.22
CA ALA A 176 15.47 -36.59 18.15
C ALA A 176 14.66 -36.32 16.88
N ASP A 177 13.59 -37.06 16.62
CA ASP A 177 12.80 -37.04 15.38
C ASP A 177 11.57 -36.13 15.48
N SER A 178 11.32 -35.52 16.64
CA SER A 178 10.15 -34.66 16.84
C SER A 178 10.51 -33.27 17.32
N VAL A 179 9.57 -32.31 17.12
CA VAL A 179 9.71 -30.92 17.51
C VAL A 179 8.33 -30.34 17.87
N ASP A 180 8.28 -29.55 18.92
CA ASP A 180 7.10 -28.74 19.23
C ASP A 180 7.27 -27.33 18.66
N ILE A 181 6.17 -26.68 18.28
CA ILE A 181 6.20 -25.32 17.71
C ILE A 181 5.43 -24.37 18.61
N LYS A 182 6.10 -23.28 19.03
CA LYS A 182 5.46 -22.15 19.71
C LYS A 182 5.25 -21.02 18.72
N VAL A 183 4.01 -20.57 18.59
CA VAL A 183 3.60 -19.44 17.75
C VAL A 183 3.11 -18.32 18.65
N ASN A 184 3.93 -17.30 18.80
CA ASN A 184 3.59 -16.12 19.57
C ASN A 184 3.23 -14.98 18.63
N VAL A 185 2.10 -14.34 18.85
CA VAL A 185 1.55 -13.27 18.03
C VAL A 185 1.25 -12.06 18.89
N LEU A 186 1.84 -10.93 18.55
CA LEU A 186 1.54 -9.64 19.16
C LEU A 186 0.56 -8.89 18.26
N ASP A 187 -0.60 -8.55 18.84
CA ASP A 187 -1.62 -7.81 18.12
C ASP A 187 -1.16 -6.38 17.78
N SER A 188 -1.75 -5.82 16.76
CA SER A 188 -1.75 -4.39 16.47
C SER A 188 -2.96 -3.74 17.14
N TRP A 189 -2.87 -2.48 17.50
CA TRP A 189 -4.05 -1.72 17.88
C TRP A 189 -5.06 -1.74 16.73
N SER A 190 -6.32 -2.05 17.01
CA SER A 190 -7.30 -2.36 15.96
C SER A 190 -8.30 -1.22 15.71
N LEU A 191 -8.59 -0.41 16.73
CA LEU A 191 -9.53 0.69 16.64
C LEU A 191 -8.82 2.00 16.24
N TYR A 192 -9.20 2.56 15.10
CA TYR A 192 -8.67 3.82 14.59
C TYR A 192 -9.80 4.80 14.31
N ALA A 193 -9.52 6.07 14.56
CA ALA A 193 -10.34 7.16 14.08
C ALA A 193 -9.46 8.16 13.36
N ASP A 194 -9.87 8.61 12.20
CA ASP A 194 -9.26 9.74 11.51
C ASP A 194 -10.28 10.83 11.24
N ALA A 195 -9.80 12.06 11.17
CA ALA A 195 -10.60 13.21 10.81
C ALA A 195 -9.88 13.98 9.69
N MET A 196 -10.61 14.34 8.67
CA MET A 196 -10.14 15.17 7.57
C MET A 196 -11.10 16.34 7.41
N GLY A 197 -10.60 17.47 6.96
CA GLY A 197 -11.47 18.61 6.74
C GLY A 197 -10.86 19.68 5.83
N SER A 198 -11.74 20.50 5.31
CA SER A 198 -11.47 21.74 4.63
C SER A 198 -12.36 22.84 5.24
N LEU A 199 -12.27 24.07 4.74
CA LEU A 199 -13.18 25.14 5.17
C LEU A 199 -14.65 24.86 4.81
N ASN A 200 -14.91 23.92 3.91
CA ASN A 200 -16.23 23.63 3.38
C ASN A 200 -16.79 22.27 3.81
N GLU A 201 -15.94 21.35 4.26
CA GLU A 201 -16.33 19.97 4.54
C GLU A 201 -15.50 19.38 5.69
N GLY A 202 -16.15 18.65 6.58
CA GLY A 202 -15.52 17.83 7.62
C GLY A 202 -15.89 16.36 7.45
N THR A 203 -14.92 15.46 7.57
CA THR A 203 -15.09 14.00 7.50
C THR A 203 -14.48 13.34 8.72
N VAL A 204 -15.22 12.43 9.34
CA VAL A 204 -14.73 11.52 10.38
C VAL A 204 -14.88 10.09 9.88
N ARG A 205 -13.82 9.28 10.04
CA ARG A 205 -13.86 7.84 9.78
C ARG A 205 -13.42 7.07 11.01
N VAL A 206 -14.09 5.97 11.26
CA VAL A 206 -13.76 5.03 12.34
C VAL A 206 -13.58 3.65 11.73
N PHE A 207 -12.52 2.97 12.13
CA PHE A 207 -12.16 1.63 11.66
C PHE A 207 -11.91 0.73 12.86
N GLU A 208 -12.51 -0.44 12.88
CA GLU A 208 -12.13 -1.55 13.75
C GLU A 208 -11.61 -2.70 12.86
N ARG A 209 -10.35 -3.09 13.04
CA ARG A 209 -9.67 -4.07 12.18
C ARG A 209 -9.60 -5.47 12.78
N ASN A 210 -10.13 -5.65 13.97
CA ASN A 210 -10.17 -6.94 14.68
C ASN A 210 -11.48 -7.15 15.42
N PHE A 211 -12.59 -6.85 14.77
CA PHE A 211 -13.90 -6.90 15.37
C PHE A 211 -14.16 -8.26 16.03
N LEU A 212 -14.49 -8.23 17.33
CA LEU A 212 -14.68 -9.40 18.20
C LEU A 212 -13.47 -10.36 18.30
N GLY A 213 -12.25 -9.90 17.96
CA GLY A 213 -11.05 -10.73 17.94
C GLY A 213 -11.03 -11.77 16.82
N LEU A 214 -11.84 -11.57 15.77
CA LEU A 214 -11.99 -12.49 14.65
C LEU A 214 -11.18 -12.07 13.41
N GLY A 215 -10.49 -10.92 13.47
CA GLY A 215 -9.80 -10.33 12.32
C GLY A 215 -10.75 -9.68 11.31
N HIS A 216 -12.05 -9.57 11.62
CA HIS A 216 -13.00 -8.88 10.77
C HIS A 216 -12.78 -7.37 10.81
N GLN A 217 -13.03 -6.69 9.70
CA GLN A 217 -12.89 -5.25 9.61
C GLN A 217 -14.25 -4.58 9.43
N ILE A 218 -14.48 -3.54 10.21
CA ILE A 218 -15.65 -2.67 10.08
C ILE A 218 -15.14 -1.25 9.91
N SER A 219 -15.68 -0.51 8.98
CA SER A 219 -15.43 0.92 8.87
C SER A 219 -16.72 1.71 8.69
N GLY A 220 -16.74 2.88 9.32
CA GLY A 220 -17.80 3.87 9.16
C GLY A 220 -17.20 5.22 8.80
N ARG A 221 -17.81 5.90 7.84
CA ARG A 221 -17.45 7.26 7.43
C ARG A 221 -18.69 8.16 7.56
N TYR A 222 -18.49 9.32 8.15
CA TYR A 222 -19.45 10.40 8.16
C TYR A 222 -18.79 11.68 7.69
N SER A 223 -19.38 12.35 6.71
CA SER A 223 -18.94 13.65 6.24
C SER A 223 -20.08 14.66 6.30
N GLN A 224 -19.73 15.88 6.68
CA GLN A 224 -20.68 16.99 6.76
C GLN A 224 -20.15 18.16 5.94
N GLU A 225 -20.97 18.67 5.05
CA GLU A 225 -20.73 19.95 4.38
C GLU A 225 -20.96 21.09 5.39
N ILE A 226 -19.95 21.96 5.59
CA ILE A 226 -19.96 23.04 6.58
C ILE A 226 -20.55 24.30 5.99
N ARG A 227 -20.32 24.53 4.68
CA ARG A 227 -20.84 25.67 3.93
C ARG A 227 -21.66 25.18 2.76
N GLY A 228 -22.78 25.82 2.48
CA GLY A 228 -23.71 25.44 1.41
C GLY A 228 -24.98 24.81 1.94
N LYS A 229 -25.42 23.70 1.33
CA LYS A 229 -26.68 23.03 1.70
C LYS A 229 -26.61 22.17 2.97
N THR A 230 -25.44 22.12 3.64
CA THR A 230 -25.20 21.38 4.89
C THR A 230 -25.71 19.93 4.90
N ARG A 231 -25.49 19.23 3.79
CA ARG A 231 -25.94 17.84 3.62
C ARG A 231 -24.93 16.85 4.21
N PRO A 232 -25.38 15.73 4.78
CA PRO A 232 -24.51 14.66 5.21
C PRO A 232 -24.17 13.69 4.06
N SER A 233 -22.99 13.10 4.15
CA SER A 233 -22.57 11.93 3.39
C SER A 233 -22.12 10.85 4.36
N PHE A 234 -22.37 9.59 4.06
CA PHE A 234 -21.97 8.48 4.93
C PHE A 234 -21.52 7.27 4.12
N GLY A 235 -20.75 6.42 4.76
CA GLY A 235 -20.31 5.15 4.21
C GLY A 235 -20.12 4.11 5.29
N PHE A 236 -20.32 2.86 4.93
CA PHE A 236 -20.11 1.70 5.77
C PHE A 236 -19.51 0.57 4.94
N ASP A 237 -18.47 -0.08 5.48
CA ASP A 237 -17.85 -1.25 4.88
C ASP A 237 -17.64 -2.33 5.96
N TYR A 238 -17.90 -3.57 5.61
CA TYR A 238 -17.62 -4.74 6.43
C TYR A 238 -16.90 -5.80 5.63
N GLU A 239 -15.76 -6.26 6.16
CA GLU A 239 -14.93 -7.28 5.54
C GLU A 239 -14.68 -8.43 6.52
N ILE A 240 -14.87 -9.65 6.03
CA ILE A 240 -14.56 -10.90 6.73
C ILE A 240 -13.40 -11.56 5.97
N PRO A 241 -12.14 -11.39 6.39
CA PRO A 241 -11.04 -12.15 5.83
C PRO A 241 -11.12 -13.59 6.33
N ASN A 242 -10.82 -14.55 5.48
CA ASN A 242 -10.78 -15.97 5.85
C ASN A 242 -12.09 -16.55 6.43
N LEU A 243 -13.18 -16.36 5.69
CA LEU A 243 -14.50 -16.90 6.05
C LEU A 243 -14.42 -18.42 6.29
N TYR A 244 -14.81 -18.89 7.48
CA TYR A 244 -14.82 -20.30 7.88
C TYR A 244 -13.53 -21.08 7.58
N ALA A 245 -12.35 -20.46 7.63
CA ALA A 245 -11.05 -21.05 7.33
C ALA A 245 -10.84 -21.47 5.85
N THR A 246 -11.64 -20.94 4.94
CA THR A 246 -11.52 -21.22 3.50
C THR A 246 -10.52 -20.31 2.78
N THR A 247 -9.95 -19.33 3.50
CA THR A 247 -9.16 -18.22 2.94
C THR A 247 -9.95 -17.34 1.95
N LEU A 248 -11.28 -17.48 1.97
CA LEU A 248 -12.21 -16.62 1.23
C LEU A 248 -12.44 -15.33 2.02
N THR A 249 -12.19 -14.19 1.41
CA THR A 249 -12.55 -12.87 1.93
C THR A 249 -13.92 -12.47 1.37
N THR A 250 -14.78 -11.98 2.24
CA THR A 250 -16.11 -11.47 1.88
C THR A 250 -16.20 -10.03 2.32
N SER A 251 -16.60 -9.14 1.41
CA SER A 251 -16.77 -7.72 1.71
C SER A 251 -18.13 -7.22 1.21
N VAL A 252 -18.76 -6.36 1.99
CA VAL A 252 -19.96 -5.64 1.61
C VAL A 252 -19.82 -4.18 2.01
N GLY A 253 -20.32 -3.28 1.19
CA GLY A 253 -20.26 -1.87 1.49
C GLY A 253 -21.40 -1.07 0.89
N TYR A 254 -21.68 0.05 1.53
CA TYR A 254 -22.62 1.06 1.08
C TYR A 254 -22.08 2.45 1.40
N SER A 255 -22.16 3.36 0.43
CA SER A 255 -21.87 4.78 0.67
C SER A 255 -22.84 5.67 -0.09
N MET A 256 -23.11 6.84 0.47
CA MET A 256 -23.93 7.88 -0.13
C MET A 256 -23.19 9.21 0.00
N ASP A 257 -23.16 9.99 -1.07
CA ASP A 257 -22.56 11.31 -1.09
C ASP A 257 -23.56 12.41 -0.68
N PHE A 258 -23.14 13.68 -0.73
CA PHE A 258 -23.95 14.86 -0.34
C PHE A 258 -25.17 15.07 -1.25
N ASP A 259 -25.13 14.65 -2.50
CA ASP A 259 -26.21 14.77 -3.47
C ASP A 259 -27.07 13.52 -3.59
N LYS A 260 -26.89 12.57 -2.63
CA LYS A 260 -27.62 11.30 -2.51
C LYS A 260 -27.26 10.27 -3.59
N TYR A 261 -26.18 10.49 -4.32
CA TYR A 261 -25.63 9.44 -5.15
C TYR A 261 -25.01 8.36 -4.29
N TYR A 262 -25.22 7.11 -4.65
CA TYR A 262 -24.81 5.98 -3.83
C TYR A 262 -23.94 5.00 -4.59
N TYR A 263 -23.15 4.29 -3.81
CA TYR A 263 -22.39 3.14 -4.26
C TYR A 263 -22.60 2.00 -3.27
N LYS A 264 -23.04 0.85 -3.77
CA LYS A 264 -23.19 -0.38 -2.99
C LYS A 264 -22.53 -1.54 -3.71
N TYR A 265 -21.91 -2.41 -2.95
CA TYR A 265 -21.22 -3.56 -3.51
C TYR A 265 -21.22 -4.77 -2.58
N GLY A 266 -20.99 -5.95 -3.19
CA GLY A 266 -20.68 -7.19 -2.52
C GLY A 266 -19.55 -7.89 -3.26
N GLU A 267 -18.60 -8.43 -2.52
CA GLU A 267 -17.42 -9.10 -3.04
C GLU A 267 -17.16 -10.40 -2.27
N PHE A 268 -16.80 -11.45 -3.02
CA PHE A 268 -16.23 -12.69 -2.54
C PHE A 268 -14.93 -12.92 -3.28
N THR A 269 -13.81 -13.02 -2.59
CA THR A 269 -12.52 -13.23 -3.23
C THR A 269 -11.64 -14.16 -2.43
N ARG A 270 -10.98 -15.08 -3.11
CA ARG A 270 -9.92 -15.92 -2.58
C ARG A 270 -8.65 -15.60 -3.33
N PRO A 271 -7.77 -14.74 -2.78
CA PRO A 271 -6.52 -14.37 -3.44
C PRO A 271 -5.46 -15.48 -3.30
N TYR A 272 -4.37 -15.36 -4.02
CA TYR A 272 -3.13 -16.10 -3.72
C TYR A 272 -2.51 -15.55 -2.42
N TYR A 273 -3.02 -15.97 -1.26
CA TYR A 273 -2.63 -15.47 0.06
C TYR A 273 -1.26 -15.97 0.51
N SER A 274 -0.78 -17.08 -0.06
CA SER A 274 0.54 -17.65 0.19
C SER A 274 1.20 -18.14 -1.09
N LEU A 275 2.51 -18.34 -1.05
CA LEU A 275 3.31 -18.87 -2.16
C LEU A 275 2.88 -20.30 -2.57
N TYR A 276 2.15 -20.99 -1.70
CA TYR A 276 1.68 -22.36 -1.92
C TYR A 276 0.23 -22.46 -2.39
N THR A 277 -0.46 -21.34 -2.49
CA THR A 277 -1.85 -21.31 -2.98
C THR A 277 -1.92 -21.75 -4.43
N ARG A 278 -2.81 -22.71 -4.74
CA ARG A 278 -2.91 -23.35 -6.05
C ARG A 278 -4.04 -22.82 -6.92
N TRP A 279 -5.01 -22.18 -6.33
CA TRP A 279 -6.11 -21.55 -7.05
C TRP A 279 -6.56 -20.27 -6.35
N ALA A 280 -7.06 -19.36 -7.14
CA ALA A 280 -7.64 -18.11 -6.71
C ALA A 280 -8.93 -17.88 -7.51
N ALA A 281 -9.90 -17.22 -6.91
CA ALA A 281 -11.16 -16.90 -7.60
C ALA A 281 -11.82 -15.68 -6.94
N GLY A 282 -12.74 -15.04 -7.64
CA GLY A 282 -13.51 -13.96 -7.07
C GLY A 282 -14.78 -13.66 -7.85
N ALA A 283 -15.75 -13.11 -7.14
CA ALA A 283 -16.99 -12.57 -7.67
C ALA A 283 -17.25 -11.21 -7.02
N TYR A 284 -17.60 -10.22 -7.81
CA TYR A 284 -17.86 -8.86 -7.38
C TYR A 284 -19.06 -8.30 -8.13
N ALA A 285 -19.99 -7.70 -7.41
CA ALA A 285 -21.11 -7.01 -8.01
C ALA A 285 -21.31 -5.65 -7.32
N TYR A 286 -21.66 -4.64 -8.11
CA TYR A 286 -21.91 -3.31 -7.58
C TYR A 286 -23.01 -2.58 -8.36
N GLN A 287 -23.57 -1.59 -7.68
CA GLN A 287 -24.41 -0.57 -8.29
C GLN A 287 -23.93 0.80 -7.84
N ARG A 288 -23.79 1.70 -8.77
CA ARG A 288 -23.35 3.07 -8.54
C ARG A 288 -24.25 4.07 -9.26
N THR A 289 -24.60 5.14 -8.55
CA THR A 289 -25.18 6.36 -9.17
C THR A 289 -24.19 7.50 -8.98
N PHE A 290 -24.11 8.40 -9.94
CA PHE A 290 -23.27 9.61 -9.87
C PHE A 290 -23.71 10.61 -10.92
N GLU A 291 -23.34 11.88 -10.73
CA GLU A 291 -23.44 12.93 -11.73
C GLU A 291 -22.05 13.18 -12.33
N ASP A 292 -21.99 13.42 -13.63
CA ASP A 292 -20.77 13.85 -14.31
C ASP A 292 -21.09 14.87 -15.40
N GLY A 293 -20.23 15.87 -15.54
CA GLY A 293 -20.34 16.91 -16.56
C GLY A 293 -19.70 16.48 -17.87
N ILE A 294 -20.46 16.52 -18.97
CA ILE A 294 -19.96 16.22 -20.32
C ILE A 294 -19.76 17.56 -21.06
N PRO A 295 -18.52 17.94 -21.37
CA PRO A 295 -18.25 19.14 -22.15
C PRO A 295 -18.68 18.96 -23.61
N LYS A 296 -19.46 19.90 -24.15
CA LYS A 296 -19.83 19.99 -25.55
C LYS A 296 -20.20 21.42 -25.94
N ASN A 297 -19.69 21.92 -27.07
CA ASN A 297 -19.96 23.26 -27.58
C ASN A 297 -19.81 24.35 -26.51
N ASP A 298 -18.63 24.42 -25.87
CA ASP A 298 -18.26 25.36 -24.80
C ASP A 298 -19.16 25.34 -23.55
N SER A 299 -20.06 24.36 -23.45
CA SER A 299 -20.95 24.15 -22.32
C SER A 299 -20.66 22.82 -21.63
N ILE A 300 -20.92 22.75 -20.33
CA ILE A 300 -20.84 21.52 -19.55
C ILE A 300 -22.26 21.07 -19.21
N TYR A 301 -22.66 19.91 -19.73
CA TYR A 301 -23.97 19.31 -19.49
C TYR A 301 -23.86 18.32 -18.33
N GLN A 302 -24.47 18.62 -17.20
CA GLN A 302 -24.56 17.71 -16.07
C GLN A 302 -25.50 16.54 -16.41
N GLN A 303 -24.99 15.33 -16.22
CA GLN A 303 -25.71 14.11 -16.56
C GLN A 303 -25.67 13.13 -15.40
N ASP A 304 -26.82 12.56 -15.10
CA ASP A 304 -26.93 11.48 -14.12
C ASP A 304 -26.61 10.13 -14.73
N PHE A 305 -25.85 9.35 -14.01
CA PHE A 305 -25.52 7.98 -14.37
C PHE A 305 -26.05 7.00 -13.34
N LYS A 306 -26.46 5.83 -13.83
CA LYS A 306 -26.71 4.65 -13.00
C LYS A 306 -26.11 3.44 -13.69
N ILE A 307 -25.13 2.81 -13.05
CA ILE A 307 -24.41 1.66 -13.57
C ILE A 307 -24.47 0.48 -12.61
N ASN A 308 -24.63 -0.71 -13.21
CA ASN A 308 -24.42 -1.99 -12.54
C ASN A 308 -23.16 -2.64 -13.11
N GLY A 309 -22.32 -3.18 -12.23
CA GLY A 309 -21.16 -3.96 -12.63
C GLY A 309 -21.21 -5.36 -12.03
N LYS A 310 -20.76 -6.34 -12.81
CA LYS A 310 -20.56 -7.72 -12.38
C LYS A 310 -19.19 -8.19 -12.85
N ASN A 311 -18.49 -8.93 -12.02
CA ASN A 311 -17.16 -9.43 -12.32
C ASN A 311 -17.00 -10.81 -11.67
N VAL A 312 -16.62 -11.81 -12.46
CA VAL A 312 -16.33 -13.16 -11.98
C VAL A 312 -15.02 -13.61 -12.61
N TRP A 313 -14.15 -14.19 -11.83
CA TRP A 313 -12.86 -14.67 -12.31
C TRP A 313 -12.40 -15.92 -11.55
N GLY A 314 -11.56 -16.70 -12.20
CA GLY A 314 -10.89 -17.84 -11.61
C GLY A 314 -9.46 -17.99 -12.15
N SER A 315 -8.59 -18.53 -11.33
CA SER A 315 -7.18 -18.71 -11.65
C SER A 315 -6.62 -19.97 -11.01
N VAL A 316 -5.78 -20.69 -11.74
CA VAL A 316 -5.06 -21.88 -11.25
C VAL A 316 -3.56 -21.72 -11.46
N SER A 317 -2.79 -22.24 -10.50
CA SER A 317 -1.33 -22.09 -10.43
C SER A 317 -0.66 -23.46 -10.33
N PHE A 318 0.23 -23.74 -11.27
CA PHE A 318 0.95 -25.00 -11.40
C PHE A 318 2.45 -24.79 -11.22
N PRO A 319 3.16 -25.57 -10.38
CA PRO A 319 4.63 -25.50 -10.31
C PRO A 319 5.24 -26.04 -11.60
N ILE A 320 6.15 -25.28 -12.20
CA ILE A 320 6.79 -25.68 -13.48
C ILE A 320 8.09 -26.46 -13.26
N LEU A 321 8.77 -26.21 -12.15
CA LEU A 321 10.08 -26.76 -11.87
C LEU A 321 10.01 -27.84 -10.78
N LYS A 322 10.91 -28.83 -10.85
CA LYS A 322 11.08 -29.83 -9.77
C LYS A 322 11.46 -29.13 -8.47
N ARG A 323 10.80 -29.49 -7.36
CA ARG A 323 10.82 -28.77 -6.08
C ARG A 323 12.10 -29.00 -5.24
N HIS A 324 13.28 -29.05 -5.86
CA HIS A 324 14.53 -29.32 -5.14
C HIS A 324 15.13 -28.08 -4.47
N THR A 325 14.89 -26.89 -5.00
CA THR A 325 15.38 -25.64 -4.42
C THR A 325 14.22 -24.74 -3.95
N PRO A 326 14.46 -23.81 -2.99
CA PRO A 326 13.45 -22.83 -2.58
C PRO A 326 12.86 -22.03 -3.75
N ALA A 327 13.71 -21.60 -4.70
CA ALA A 327 13.28 -20.84 -5.88
C ALA A 327 12.35 -21.69 -6.79
N ASN A 328 12.66 -22.97 -6.98
CA ASN A 328 11.84 -23.85 -7.81
C ASN A 328 10.45 -24.13 -7.20
N ARG A 329 10.33 -24.06 -5.86
CA ARG A 329 9.04 -24.27 -5.17
C ARG A 329 8.05 -23.13 -5.39
N VAL A 330 8.52 -21.93 -5.74
CA VAL A 330 7.71 -20.71 -5.87
C VAL A 330 7.65 -20.18 -7.29
N THR A 331 8.19 -20.96 -8.27
CA THR A 331 8.04 -20.66 -9.70
C THR A 331 6.84 -21.42 -10.25
N ASN A 332 5.84 -20.68 -10.73
CA ASN A 332 4.58 -21.25 -11.15
C ASN A 332 4.16 -20.73 -12.53
N MET A 333 3.45 -21.56 -13.27
CA MET A 333 2.62 -21.15 -14.40
C MET A 333 1.21 -20.89 -13.90
N VAL A 334 0.61 -19.79 -14.32
CA VAL A 334 -0.72 -19.35 -13.89
C VAL A 334 -1.60 -19.18 -15.10
N PHE A 335 -2.73 -19.87 -15.10
CA PHE A 335 -3.82 -19.68 -16.07
C PHE A 335 -5.00 -19.03 -15.38
N SER A 336 -5.61 -18.04 -16.01
CA SER A 336 -6.74 -17.32 -15.42
C SER A 336 -7.78 -16.96 -16.46
N LEU A 337 -9.04 -16.95 -16.04
CA LEU A 337 -10.20 -16.53 -16.82
C LEU A 337 -10.94 -15.44 -16.06
N ARG A 338 -11.55 -14.51 -16.80
CA ARG A 338 -12.38 -13.46 -16.25
C ARG A 338 -13.51 -13.09 -17.19
N TYR A 339 -14.68 -12.91 -16.61
CA TYR A 339 -15.82 -12.23 -17.20
C TYR A 339 -16.15 -11.00 -16.38
N TYR A 340 -16.33 -9.84 -17.02
CA TYR A 340 -16.92 -8.70 -16.36
C TYR A 340 -17.85 -7.93 -17.29
N GLN A 341 -18.89 -7.38 -16.68
CA GLN A 341 -19.97 -6.66 -17.33
C GLN A 341 -20.10 -5.27 -16.69
N ILE A 342 -20.31 -4.26 -17.52
CA ILE A 342 -20.78 -2.93 -17.14
C ILE A 342 -22.08 -2.69 -17.90
N ASN A 343 -23.16 -2.39 -17.18
CA ASN A 343 -24.46 -2.09 -17.74
C ASN A 343 -24.93 -0.72 -17.28
N TYR A 344 -25.24 0.14 -18.23
CA TYR A 344 -25.70 1.52 -18.00
C TYR A 344 -27.22 1.55 -17.96
N GLN A 345 -27.82 1.62 -16.76
CA GLN A 345 -29.27 1.81 -16.59
C GLN A 345 -29.70 3.27 -16.82
N LYS A 346 -28.83 4.23 -16.58
CA LYS A 346 -28.99 5.64 -16.92
C LYS A 346 -27.68 6.15 -17.51
N LYS A 347 -27.72 6.71 -18.69
CA LYS A 347 -26.60 7.21 -19.47
C LYS A 347 -27.00 8.49 -20.22
N PRO A 348 -26.03 9.26 -20.74
CA PRO A 348 -26.32 10.45 -21.53
C PRO A 348 -27.08 10.14 -22.81
N ASP A 349 -27.76 11.17 -23.33
CA ASP A 349 -28.38 11.10 -24.65
C ASP A 349 -27.33 11.00 -25.76
N ALA A 350 -27.71 10.44 -26.92
CA ALA A 350 -26.83 10.28 -28.08
C ALA A 350 -26.21 11.62 -28.56
N PHE A 351 -26.88 12.74 -28.33
CA PHE A 351 -26.32 14.06 -28.60
C PHE A 351 -25.03 14.33 -27.82
N LEU A 352 -24.93 13.88 -26.57
CA LEU A 352 -23.77 14.10 -25.71
C LEU A 352 -22.71 12.99 -25.83
N ASP A 353 -23.11 11.81 -26.30
CA ASP A 353 -22.24 10.64 -26.45
C ASP A 353 -22.36 10.02 -27.87
N PRO A 354 -21.97 10.74 -28.92
CA PRO A 354 -22.07 10.25 -30.31
C PRO A 354 -21.13 9.05 -30.59
N GLU A 355 -20.09 8.85 -29.80
CA GLU A 355 -19.12 7.75 -29.89
C GLU A 355 -19.54 6.52 -29.09
N GLU A 356 -20.73 6.56 -28.47
CA GLU A 356 -21.27 5.50 -27.61
C GLU A 356 -20.27 5.01 -26.55
N PHE A 357 -19.53 5.95 -25.98
CA PHE A 357 -18.53 5.69 -24.95
C PHE A 357 -19.17 5.05 -23.71
N TYR A 358 -20.38 5.52 -23.34
CA TYR A 358 -21.18 5.05 -22.22
C TYR A 358 -22.19 3.97 -22.66
N SER A 359 -21.69 2.89 -23.23
CA SER A 359 -22.50 1.75 -23.67
C SER A 359 -22.23 0.52 -22.80
N ASP A 360 -23.18 -0.41 -22.83
CA ASP A 360 -23.05 -1.70 -22.15
C ASP A 360 -21.88 -2.50 -22.72
N LYS A 361 -21.08 -3.09 -21.83
CA LYS A 361 -19.88 -3.82 -22.19
C LYS A 361 -19.81 -5.15 -21.46
N ASN A 362 -19.66 -6.23 -22.24
CA ASN A 362 -19.31 -7.55 -21.74
C ASN A 362 -17.86 -7.86 -22.14
N THR A 363 -17.00 -8.18 -21.19
CA THR A 363 -15.59 -8.44 -21.47
C THR A 363 -15.20 -9.82 -20.98
N TYR A 364 -14.61 -10.60 -21.87
CA TYR A 364 -14.15 -11.96 -21.63
C TYR A 364 -12.63 -11.99 -21.82
N LEU A 365 -11.90 -12.36 -20.80
CA LEU A 365 -10.44 -12.39 -20.81
C LEU A 365 -9.93 -13.74 -20.36
N ALA A 366 -8.87 -14.20 -21.00
CA ALA A 366 -8.03 -15.29 -20.56
C ALA A 366 -6.59 -14.79 -20.43
N SER A 367 -5.81 -15.40 -19.56
CA SER A 367 -4.39 -15.10 -19.47
C SER A 367 -3.57 -16.33 -19.14
N LEU A 368 -2.36 -16.34 -19.65
CA LEU A 368 -1.32 -17.31 -19.34
C LEU A 368 -0.07 -16.55 -18.90
N GLY A 369 0.46 -16.89 -17.73
CA GLY A 369 1.65 -16.25 -17.21
C GLY A 369 2.56 -17.22 -16.47
N VAL A 370 3.82 -16.79 -16.32
CA VAL A 370 4.81 -17.44 -15.47
C VAL A 370 5.25 -16.43 -14.43
N ASN A 371 5.29 -16.84 -13.17
CA ASN A 371 5.75 -16.01 -12.08
C ASN A 371 6.74 -16.74 -11.18
N TYR A 372 7.71 -15.99 -10.69
CA TYR A 372 8.56 -16.30 -9.55
C TYR A 372 8.29 -15.24 -8.49
N ILE A 373 7.99 -15.64 -7.26
CA ILE A 373 7.64 -14.72 -6.18
C ILE A 373 8.41 -15.10 -4.94
N GLY A 374 9.03 -14.10 -4.33
CA GLY A 374 9.70 -14.22 -3.04
C GLY A 374 9.46 -12.97 -2.20
N TYR A 375 10.01 -12.99 -0.99
CA TYR A 375 9.98 -11.85 -0.08
C TYR A 375 11.33 -11.76 0.64
N GLU A 376 11.90 -10.56 0.65
CA GLU A 376 13.04 -10.23 1.49
C GLU A 376 12.56 -9.36 2.66
N GLN A 377 13.16 -9.55 3.83
CA GLN A 377 12.85 -8.77 5.01
C GLN A 377 13.74 -7.54 5.07
N ASP A 378 13.13 -6.38 5.26
CA ASP A 378 13.83 -5.12 5.45
C ASP A 378 13.13 -4.31 6.56
N ARG A 379 13.71 -3.16 6.92
CA ARG A 379 13.18 -2.24 7.94
C ARG A 379 13.35 -0.82 7.45
N TYR A 380 12.60 0.12 8.05
CA TYR A 380 12.68 1.54 7.67
C TYR A 380 12.33 1.79 6.20
N ILE A 381 11.26 1.20 5.72
CA ILE A 381 10.70 1.51 4.40
C ILE A 381 9.42 2.32 4.59
N PHE A 382 8.34 1.69 5.08
CA PHE A 382 7.08 2.34 5.39
C PHE A 382 6.76 2.33 6.89
N ARG A 383 7.50 1.53 7.69
CA ARG A 383 7.35 1.44 9.14
C ARG A 383 8.67 1.72 9.83
N HIS A 384 8.58 2.25 11.04
CA HIS A 384 9.78 2.49 11.86
C HIS A 384 10.13 1.22 12.63
N LYS A 385 11.33 0.65 12.42
CA LYS A 385 11.88 -0.54 13.10
C LYS A 385 11.18 -1.88 12.87
N ASP A 386 9.89 -1.94 12.54
CA ASP A 386 9.21 -3.21 12.31
C ASP A 386 9.73 -3.89 11.04
N ILE A 387 9.68 -5.23 11.03
CA ILE A 387 10.05 -6.01 9.85
C ILE A 387 8.98 -5.82 8.77
N GLU A 388 9.42 -5.51 7.56
CA GLU A 388 8.61 -5.38 6.37
C GLU A 388 9.03 -6.44 5.35
N ASP A 389 8.04 -7.21 4.86
CA ASP A 389 8.27 -8.24 3.84
C ASP A 389 8.15 -7.59 2.45
N ILE A 390 9.30 -7.34 1.83
CA ILE A 390 9.38 -6.66 0.53
C ILE A 390 9.26 -7.67 -0.58
N PRO A 391 8.30 -7.52 -1.50
CA PRO A 391 8.11 -8.46 -2.59
C PRO A 391 9.27 -8.40 -3.57
N ILE A 392 9.84 -9.56 -3.91
CA ILE A 392 10.81 -9.75 -4.97
C ILE A 392 10.27 -10.78 -5.97
N GLY A 393 10.64 -10.64 -7.23
CA GLY A 393 10.18 -11.62 -8.21
C GLY A 393 10.24 -11.17 -9.65
N LYS A 394 9.75 -12.08 -10.50
CA LYS A 394 9.63 -11.89 -11.95
C LYS A 394 8.29 -12.45 -12.41
N SER A 395 7.62 -11.74 -13.29
CA SER A 395 6.35 -12.22 -13.83
C SER A 395 6.20 -11.76 -15.28
N VAL A 396 5.83 -12.69 -16.14
CA VAL A 396 5.46 -12.42 -17.52
C VAL A 396 4.09 -13.01 -17.75
N ALA A 397 3.17 -12.25 -18.35
CA ALA A 397 1.84 -12.74 -18.67
C ALA A 397 1.38 -12.21 -20.03
N LEU A 398 0.70 -13.07 -20.78
CA LEU A 398 -0.05 -12.74 -21.98
C LEU A 398 -1.55 -12.75 -21.64
N ILE A 399 -2.28 -11.80 -22.18
CA ILE A 399 -3.70 -11.60 -21.96
C ILE A 399 -4.37 -11.59 -23.34
N GLY A 400 -5.37 -12.43 -23.54
CA GLY A 400 -6.19 -12.45 -24.75
C GLY A 400 -7.66 -12.46 -24.38
N GLY A 401 -8.50 -12.02 -25.31
CA GLY A 401 -9.93 -12.05 -25.11
C GLY A 401 -10.69 -11.19 -26.11
N PHE A 402 -11.89 -10.81 -25.74
CA PHE A 402 -12.71 -9.90 -26.54
C PHE A 402 -13.66 -9.10 -25.65
N GLN A 403 -14.09 -7.97 -26.16
CA GLN A 403 -15.15 -7.15 -25.58
C GLN A 403 -16.33 -7.08 -26.56
N GLU A 404 -17.51 -7.34 -26.04
CA GLU A 404 -18.77 -7.12 -26.74
C GLU A 404 -19.34 -5.77 -26.34
N ASN A 405 -19.63 -4.96 -27.33
CA ASN A 405 -20.24 -3.66 -27.18
C ASN A 405 -21.21 -3.44 -28.33
N ILE A 406 -22.49 -3.16 -28.04
CA ILE A 406 -23.58 -2.86 -29.03
C ILE A 406 -23.59 -3.90 -30.17
N GLY A 407 -23.53 -5.20 -29.81
CA GLY A 407 -23.56 -6.30 -30.78
C GLY A 407 -22.26 -6.56 -31.55
N HIS A 408 -21.23 -5.74 -31.36
CA HIS A 408 -19.91 -5.93 -31.97
C HIS A 408 -18.95 -6.62 -31.01
N ARG A 409 -18.17 -7.58 -31.51
CA ARG A 409 -17.10 -8.27 -30.79
C ARG A 409 -15.76 -7.75 -31.25
N THR A 410 -15.03 -7.11 -30.33
CA THR A 410 -13.69 -6.61 -30.63
C THR A 410 -12.66 -7.43 -29.87
N PRO A 411 -11.79 -8.19 -30.58
CA PRO A 411 -10.71 -8.94 -29.96
C PRO A 411 -9.72 -8.03 -29.25
N TYR A 412 -9.12 -8.53 -28.17
CA TYR A 412 -8.11 -7.83 -27.36
C TYR A 412 -6.88 -8.70 -27.16
N LEU A 413 -5.70 -8.08 -27.24
CA LEU A 413 -4.43 -8.70 -26.91
C LEU A 413 -3.64 -7.77 -25.99
N GLY A 414 -3.06 -8.33 -24.93
CA GLY A 414 -2.22 -7.60 -24.01
C GLY A 414 -1.06 -8.43 -23.47
N GLY A 415 -0.08 -7.75 -22.91
CA GLY A 415 1.08 -8.34 -22.27
C GLY A 415 1.50 -7.54 -21.05
N ARG A 416 2.08 -8.23 -20.06
CA ARG A 416 2.59 -7.63 -18.83
C ARG A 416 3.90 -8.26 -18.43
N LEU A 417 4.88 -7.41 -18.10
CA LEU A 417 6.17 -7.79 -17.60
C LEU A 417 6.42 -7.10 -16.26
N ARG A 418 6.79 -7.87 -15.23
CA ARG A 418 7.16 -7.36 -13.91
C ARG A 418 8.50 -7.92 -13.48
N TYR A 419 9.28 -7.07 -12.84
CA TYR A 419 10.54 -7.41 -12.22
C TYR A 419 10.66 -6.66 -10.89
N GLY A 420 11.26 -7.27 -9.88
CA GLY A 420 11.63 -6.59 -8.64
C GLY A 420 12.65 -7.39 -7.86
N ASP A 421 13.71 -6.70 -7.42
CA ASP A 421 14.77 -7.32 -6.64
C ASP A 421 15.61 -6.26 -5.90
N TYR A 422 16.40 -6.71 -4.93
CA TYR A 422 17.46 -5.93 -4.32
C TYR A 422 18.73 -6.00 -5.19
N LEU A 423 19.16 -4.84 -5.65
CA LEU A 423 20.40 -4.65 -6.40
C LEU A 423 21.46 -4.04 -5.48
N SER A 424 22.72 -3.94 -5.94
CA SER A 424 23.82 -3.35 -5.15
C SER A 424 23.55 -1.91 -4.69
N PHE A 425 22.73 -1.16 -5.45
CA PHE A 425 22.39 0.23 -5.19
C PHE A 425 21.02 0.42 -4.49
N GLY A 426 20.31 -0.64 -4.14
CA GLY A 426 19.01 -0.61 -3.46
C GLY A 426 17.98 -1.51 -4.10
N TYR A 427 16.71 -1.32 -3.73
CA TYR A 427 15.60 -2.05 -4.32
C TYR A 427 15.12 -1.36 -5.60
N PHE A 428 14.86 -2.16 -6.62
CA PHE A 428 14.25 -1.70 -7.86
C PHE A 428 13.11 -2.62 -8.27
N SER A 429 11.98 -2.05 -8.67
CA SER A 429 10.89 -2.80 -9.29
C SER A 429 10.33 -2.07 -10.50
N GLY A 430 9.90 -2.86 -11.49
CA GLY A 430 9.30 -2.37 -12.73
C GLY A 430 8.07 -3.18 -13.12
N ASP A 431 7.07 -2.52 -13.68
CA ASP A 431 5.86 -3.08 -14.28
C ASP A 431 5.64 -2.43 -15.64
N ILE A 432 5.70 -3.19 -16.72
CA ILE A 432 5.48 -2.72 -18.09
C ILE A 432 4.27 -3.47 -18.64
N GLN A 433 3.35 -2.75 -19.22
CA GLN A 433 2.08 -3.28 -19.72
C GLN A 433 1.77 -2.69 -21.09
N LEU A 434 1.37 -3.53 -22.03
CA LEU A 434 0.91 -3.14 -23.35
C LEU A 434 -0.39 -3.87 -23.66
N GLY A 435 -1.39 -3.17 -24.18
CA GLY A 435 -2.64 -3.79 -24.58
C GLY A 435 -3.33 -3.02 -25.70
N SER A 436 -4.01 -3.74 -26.58
CA SER A 436 -4.68 -3.15 -27.74
C SER A 436 -5.90 -3.96 -28.13
N PHE A 437 -6.95 -3.28 -28.56
CA PHE A 437 -8.03 -3.90 -29.29
C PHE A 437 -7.62 -4.12 -30.76
N LEU A 438 -7.93 -5.30 -31.27
CA LEU A 438 -7.57 -5.71 -32.64
C LEU A 438 -8.76 -5.43 -33.57
N THR A 439 -8.86 -4.19 -34.03
CA THR A 439 -9.88 -3.73 -34.97
C THR A 439 -9.24 -3.16 -36.22
N GLN A 440 -9.96 -3.21 -37.35
CA GLN A 440 -9.55 -2.55 -38.59
C GLN A 440 -9.77 -1.03 -38.53
N GLU A 441 -10.58 -0.56 -37.62
CA GLU A 441 -10.84 0.85 -37.40
C GLU A 441 -9.60 1.58 -36.85
N ARG A 442 -9.53 2.90 -37.06
CA ARG A 442 -8.43 3.72 -36.57
C ARG A 442 -8.32 3.72 -35.02
N ASN A 443 -9.43 3.43 -34.33
CA ASN A 443 -9.53 3.55 -32.87
C ASN A 443 -9.20 2.25 -32.13
N LYS A 444 -7.98 1.75 -32.27
CA LYS A 444 -7.48 0.51 -31.63
C LYS A 444 -7.38 0.61 -30.10
N GLN A 445 -7.50 1.82 -29.55
CA GLN A 445 -7.39 2.10 -28.12
C GLN A 445 -6.17 1.42 -27.46
N THR A 446 -5.01 1.49 -28.10
CA THR A 446 -3.77 0.89 -27.60
C THR A 446 -3.29 1.68 -26.38
N THR A 447 -2.90 0.98 -25.35
CA THR A 447 -2.34 1.55 -24.12
C THR A 447 -0.99 0.93 -23.82
N LEU A 448 0.02 1.77 -23.69
CA LEU A 448 1.33 1.41 -23.14
C LEU A 448 1.46 2.09 -21.77
N ARG A 449 1.76 1.31 -20.75
CA ARG A 449 1.93 1.79 -19.39
C ARG A 449 3.21 1.20 -18.79
N TRP A 450 3.95 2.02 -18.04
CA TRP A 450 5.03 1.52 -17.20
C TRP A 450 5.07 2.24 -15.85
N GLU A 451 5.57 1.52 -14.88
CA GLU A 451 5.78 2.02 -13.53
C GLU A 451 7.09 1.44 -13.00
N PHE A 452 8.02 2.29 -12.60
CA PHE A 452 9.26 1.92 -11.96
C PHE A 452 9.32 2.52 -10.56
N THR A 453 9.66 1.71 -9.56
CA THR A 453 9.83 2.13 -8.17
C THR A 453 11.22 1.75 -7.70
N TYR A 454 11.89 2.69 -7.08
CA TYR A 454 13.21 2.54 -6.50
C TYR A 454 13.23 3.06 -5.09
N PHE A 455 13.98 2.39 -4.21
CA PHE A 455 14.46 3.00 -2.97
C PHE A 455 15.89 2.58 -2.66
N SER A 456 16.66 3.54 -2.10
CA SER A 456 18.08 3.35 -1.78
C SER A 456 18.30 2.40 -0.61
N PRO A 457 19.52 1.89 -0.39
CA PRO A 457 19.92 1.37 0.90
C PRO A 457 19.70 2.43 2.00
N LEU A 458 19.53 1.98 3.24
CA LEU A 458 19.46 2.88 4.37
C LEU A 458 20.86 3.48 4.62
N PHE A 459 20.98 4.80 4.67
CA PHE A 459 22.23 5.46 4.98
C PHE A 459 22.06 6.39 6.19
N ALA A 460 23.15 6.66 6.91
CA ALA A 460 23.14 7.43 8.12
C ALA A 460 23.93 8.73 7.96
N ILE A 461 23.38 9.82 8.49
CA ILE A 461 24.08 11.09 8.67
C ILE A 461 23.98 11.46 10.17
N GLY A 462 25.07 11.29 10.90
CA GLY A 462 25.03 11.35 12.36
C GLY A 462 24.18 10.21 12.92
N ASN A 463 23.20 10.54 13.75
CA ASN A 463 22.26 9.58 14.35
C ASN A 463 20.98 9.42 13.52
N TRP A 464 20.80 10.20 12.46
CA TRP A 464 19.66 10.14 11.59
C TRP A 464 19.87 9.10 10.49
N HIS A 465 18.82 8.38 10.16
CA HIS A 465 18.81 7.49 9.00
C HIS A 465 17.99 8.12 7.90
N PHE A 466 18.38 7.83 6.66
CA PHE A 466 17.71 8.36 5.47
C PHE A 466 17.55 7.28 4.43
N ARG A 467 16.50 7.42 3.62
CA ARG A 467 16.24 6.60 2.44
C ARG A 467 15.70 7.48 1.33
N GLN A 468 16.21 7.30 0.13
CA GLN A 468 15.70 7.96 -1.06
C GLN A 468 14.69 7.07 -1.75
N PHE A 469 13.59 7.64 -2.18
CA PHE A 469 12.57 6.98 -2.98
C PHE A 469 12.42 7.71 -4.30
N ALA A 470 12.24 6.95 -5.38
CA ALA A 470 11.90 7.46 -6.69
C ALA A 470 10.84 6.56 -7.33
N LYS A 471 9.85 7.17 -7.97
CA LYS A 471 8.83 6.45 -8.72
C LYS A 471 8.57 7.15 -10.04
N TRP A 472 8.69 6.41 -11.12
CA TRP A 472 8.37 6.91 -12.45
C TRP A 472 7.21 6.14 -13.05
N ARG A 473 6.13 6.85 -13.36
CA ARG A 473 4.90 6.30 -13.94
C ARG A 473 4.63 6.99 -15.26
N SER A 474 4.27 6.22 -16.28
CA SER A 474 3.85 6.77 -17.57
C SER A 474 2.70 5.96 -18.16
N VAL A 475 1.84 6.66 -18.86
CA VAL A 475 0.75 6.10 -19.65
C VAL A 475 0.73 6.78 -21.00
N VAL A 476 0.74 6.00 -22.07
CA VAL A 476 0.68 6.48 -23.45
C VAL A 476 -0.51 5.82 -24.14
N GLY A 477 -1.44 6.64 -24.62
CA GLY A 477 -2.54 6.20 -25.47
C GLY A 477 -2.20 6.38 -26.94
N LEU A 478 -2.39 5.33 -27.73
CA LEU A 478 -2.25 5.35 -29.18
C LEU A 478 -3.59 4.99 -29.82
N SER A 479 -3.96 5.69 -30.89
CA SER A 479 -5.20 5.47 -31.61
C SER A 479 -6.44 5.48 -30.67
N ARG A 480 -6.52 6.54 -29.82
CA ARG A 480 -7.60 6.74 -28.88
C ARG A 480 -8.84 7.33 -29.56
N LYS A 481 -10.02 7.16 -28.96
CA LYS A 481 -11.24 7.83 -29.40
C LYS A 481 -11.09 9.34 -29.25
N ASP A 482 -11.64 10.11 -30.19
CA ASP A 482 -11.67 11.57 -30.08
C ASP A 482 -12.85 12.02 -29.22
N PHE A 483 -12.83 11.61 -27.97
CA PHE A 483 -13.82 11.94 -26.96
C PHE A 483 -13.14 12.45 -25.69
N ILE A 484 -13.63 13.56 -25.15
CA ILE A 484 -12.97 14.21 -24.01
C ILE A 484 -12.84 13.29 -22.78
N LYS A 485 -13.82 12.40 -22.58
CA LYS A 485 -13.82 11.46 -21.45
C LYS A 485 -12.90 10.24 -21.68
N ASP A 486 -12.39 10.05 -22.91
CA ASP A 486 -11.32 9.10 -23.20
C ASP A 486 -9.92 9.72 -23.04
N ARG A 487 -9.82 10.93 -22.50
CA ARG A 487 -8.55 11.60 -22.20
C ARG A 487 -8.12 11.31 -20.77
N ILE A 488 -6.81 11.25 -20.56
CA ILE A 488 -6.21 11.10 -19.22
C ILE A 488 -5.90 12.46 -18.59
N THR A 489 -5.80 12.47 -17.27
CA THR A 489 -5.49 13.68 -16.48
C THR A 489 -4.31 13.43 -15.55
N LEU A 490 -3.77 14.50 -14.95
CA LEU A 490 -2.82 14.42 -13.85
C LEU A 490 -3.51 14.47 -12.48
N ASN A 491 -4.83 14.37 -12.43
CA ASN A 491 -5.61 14.49 -11.20
C ASN A 491 -5.56 13.19 -10.37
N GLY A 492 -5.70 13.34 -9.06
CA GLY A 492 -5.95 12.23 -8.13
C GLY A 492 -4.79 11.26 -7.94
N SER A 493 -5.13 10.04 -7.55
CA SER A 493 -4.16 8.99 -7.16
C SER A 493 -3.37 8.40 -8.33
N THR A 494 -3.90 8.45 -9.55
CA THR A 494 -3.20 8.02 -10.77
C THR A 494 -2.35 9.14 -11.39
N GLY A 495 -2.47 10.34 -10.84
CA GLY A 495 -1.76 11.56 -11.23
C GLY A 495 -0.80 12.06 -10.14
N ILE A 496 -0.82 13.36 -9.92
CA ILE A 496 -0.08 14.06 -8.85
C ILE A 496 -1.03 14.26 -7.67
N ILE A 497 -0.75 13.61 -6.54
CA ILE A 497 -1.62 13.71 -5.36
C ILE A 497 -1.75 15.17 -4.91
N GLY A 498 -2.99 15.62 -4.73
CA GLY A 498 -3.32 17.01 -4.39
C GLY A 498 -3.48 17.95 -5.59
N PHE A 499 -3.13 17.50 -6.81
CA PHE A 499 -3.40 18.22 -8.05
C PHE A 499 -4.83 17.91 -8.54
N ASN A 500 -5.58 18.95 -8.89
CA ASN A 500 -6.93 18.79 -9.44
C ASN A 500 -7.21 19.93 -10.41
N SER A 501 -7.01 19.69 -11.69
CA SER A 501 -7.31 20.62 -12.78
C SER A 501 -8.58 20.20 -13.50
N PRO A 502 -9.54 21.09 -13.68
CA PRO A 502 -10.77 20.80 -14.43
C PRO A 502 -10.57 20.77 -15.94
N THR A 503 -9.49 21.36 -16.44
CA THR A 503 -9.30 21.59 -17.88
C THR A 503 -8.15 20.79 -18.49
N LEU A 504 -7.23 20.30 -17.66
CA LEU A 504 -6.00 19.66 -18.15
C LEU A 504 -6.24 18.20 -18.50
N THR A 505 -6.17 17.89 -19.78
CA THR A 505 -6.30 16.52 -20.29
C THR A 505 -5.24 16.23 -21.35
N GLY A 506 -4.95 14.96 -21.59
CA GLY A 506 -3.99 14.54 -22.61
C GLY A 506 -4.23 13.12 -23.08
N ILE A 507 -3.42 12.68 -24.05
CA ILE A 507 -3.38 11.30 -24.52
C ILE A 507 -2.17 10.53 -23.97
N HIS A 508 -1.19 11.23 -23.43
CA HIS A 508 -0.07 10.63 -22.69
C HIS A 508 0.26 11.47 -21.46
N LYS A 509 0.78 10.81 -20.45
CA LYS A 509 1.31 11.44 -19.23
C LYS A 509 2.54 10.70 -18.73
N SER A 510 3.43 11.42 -18.06
CA SER A 510 4.60 10.89 -17.37
C SER A 510 4.81 11.63 -16.07
N ILE A 511 5.01 10.91 -14.98
CA ILE A 511 5.14 11.49 -13.63
C ILE A 511 6.35 10.88 -12.95
N LEU A 512 7.28 11.74 -12.54
CA LEU A 512 8.40 11.38 -11.67
C LEU A 512 8.11 11.91 -10.26
N THR A 513 8.02 11.01 -9.30
CA THR A 513 7.86 11.31 -7.86
C THR A 513 9.16 11.00 -7.15
N LEU A 514 9.69 11.95 -6.38
CA LEU A 514 10.89 11.82 -5.57
C LEU A 514 10.55 12.09 -4.11
N GLN A 515 11.13 11.32 -3.19
CA GLN A 515 11.00 11.56 -1.76
C GLN A 515 12.29 11.22 -1.03
N THR A 516 12.73 12.13 -0.16
CA THR A 516 13.77 11.89 0.83
C THR A 516 13.10 11.66 2.18
N GLN A 517 13.06 10.43 2.64
CA GLN A 517 12.53 10.07 3.95
C GLN A 517 13.65 10.07 4.98
N SER A 518 13.48 10.78 6.09
CA SER A 518 14.33 10.66 7.26
C SER A 518 13.67 9.77 8.32
N TYR A 519 14.50 9.19 9.19
CA TYR A 519 14.05 8.44 10.36
C TYR A 519 14.76 9.00 11.59
N SER A 520 13.98 9.63 12.46
CA SER A 520 14.46 10.31 13.65
C SER A 520 15.00 9.30 14.67
N PRO A 521 16.19 9.51 15.23
CA PRO A 521 16.68 8.76 16.39
C PRO A 521 15.95 9.16 17.67
N PHE A 522 15.34 10.35 17.68
CA PHE A 522 14.73 10.94 18.87
C PHE A 522 13.26 10.58 18.99
N SER A 523 12.83 10.31 20.20
CA SER A 523 11.41 10.20 20.53
C SER A 523 11.07 11.16 21.65
N LEU A 524 10.00 11.90 21.49
CA LEU A 524 9.41 12.75 22.51
C LEU A 524 8.08 12.14 22.92
N TRP A 525 7.96 11.70 24.17
CA TRP A 525 6.79 10.99 24.68
C TRP A 525 6.43 9.73 23.86
N GLY A 526 7.47 9.00 23.41
CA GLY A 526 7.29 7.87 22.51
C GLY A 526 6.96 8.25 21.07
N PHE A 527 6.61 9.51 20.80
CA PHE A 527 6.39 9.98 19.43
C PHE A 527 7.72 10.30 18.75
N ARG A 528 7.90 9.72 17.57
CA ARG A 528 9.00 10.05 16.66
C ARG A 528 8.47 10.86 15.51
N VAL A 529 9.04 12.02 15.31
CA VAL A 529 8.72 12.90 14.19
C VAL A 529 9.85 12.81 13.18
N SER A 530 9.57 12.23 12.05
CA SER A 530 10.51 12.00 10.96
C SER A 530 10.14 12.86 9.76
N PRO A 531 10.81 13.99 9.53
CA PRO A 531 10.52 14.84 8.38
C PRO A 531 10.91 14.17 7.07
N PHE A 532 10.20 14.51 6.01
CA PHE A 532 10.52 14.11 4.64
C PHE A 532 10.31 15.25 3.66
N LEU A 533 11.07 15.23 2.59
CA LEU A 533 10.91 16.12 1.43
C LEU A 533 10.31 15.33 0.28
N MET A 534 9.39 15.93 -0.45
CA MET A 534 8.79 15.31 -1.64
C MET A 534 8.74 16.28 -2.81
N GLY A 535 8.77 15.74 -4.02
CA GLY A 535 8.57 16.49 -5.24
C GLY A 535 8.02 15.61 -6.35
N ASP A 536 7.11 16.18 -7.13
CA ASP A 536 6.60 15.56 -8.36
C ASP A 536 6.90 16.46 -9.56
N ILE A 537 7.24 15.81 -10.67
CA ILE A 537 7.33 16.43 -12.00
C ILE A 537 6.40 15.62 -12.89
N GLY A 538 5.33 16.27 -13.36
CA GLY A 538 4.36 15.69 -14.27
C GLY A 538 4.43 16.32 -15.65
N LEU A 539 4.38 15.48 -16.66
CA LEU A 539 4.25 15.85 -18.07
C LEU A 539 2.91 15.31 -18.58
N ILE A 540 2.20 16.13 -19.36
CA ILE A 540 0.98 15.70 -20.04
C ILE A 540 0.88 16.40 -21.38
N GLY A 541 0.45 15.66 -22.40
CA GLY A 541 0.36 16.19 -23.76
C GLY A 541 -0.63 15.45 -24.64
N ASN A 542 -0.89 16.05 -25.80
CA ASN A 542 -1.82 15.57 -26.81
C ASN A 542 -1.14 15.14 -28.12
N ASP A 543 0.19 15.19 -28.20
CA ASP A 543 0.94 14.84 -29.40
C ASP A 543 2.08 13.87 -29.08
N ASN A 544 1.88 12.58 -29.35
CA ASN A 544 2.88 11.55 -29.12
C ASN A 544 4.17 11.70 -29.98
N ARG A 545 4.13 12.58 -31.00
CA ARG A 545 5.27 12.83 -31.87
C ARG A 545 6.14 13.97 -31.37
N ASN A 546 5.61 14.84 -30.52
CA ASN A 546 6.33 16.02 -30.05
C ASN A 546 6.13 16.26 -28.55
N LEU A 547 6.84 15.48 -27.75
CA LEU A 547 6.84 15.60 -26.28
C LEU A 547 7.38 16.96 -25.78
N MET A 548 8.04 17.73 -26.64
CA MET A 548 8.53 19.09 -26.27
C MET A 548 7.39 20.10 -26.10
N LYS A 549 6.20 19.81 -26.63
CA LYS A 549 4.99 20.61 -26.44
C LYS A 549 4.21 20.28 -25.17
N ASP A 550 4.64 19.26 -24.43
CA ASP A 550 3.96 18.84 -23.22
C ASP A 550 3.96 19.92 -22.15
N GLN A 551 2.86 19.98 -21.42
CA GLN A 551 2.79 20.83 -20.23
C GLN A 551 3.55 20.18 -19.08
N VAL A 552 4.50 20.93 -18.52
CA VAL A 552 5.27 20.53 -17.35
C VAL A 552 4.61 21.13 -16.11
N LEU A 553 4.28 20.27 -15.16
CA LEU A 553 3.67 20.64 -13.89
C LEU A 553 4.50 20.08 -12.76
N THR A 554 4.62 20.84 -11.69
CA THR A 554 5.46 20.48 -10.55
C THR A 554 4.71 20.63 -9.25
N LYS A 555 5.08 19.78 -8.29
CA LYS A 555 4.69 19.88 -6.89
C LYS A 555 5.95 19.73 -6.04
N VAL A 556 6.07 20.53 -5.00
CA VAL A 556 7.10 20.37 -3.97
C VAL A 556 6.45 20.41 -2.60
N GLY A 557 7.01 19.68 -1.66
CA GLY A 557 6.42 19.64 -0.32
C GLY A 557 7.38 19.14 0.74
N ILE A 558 7.03 19.46 1.97
CA ILE A 558 7.62 18.92 3.18
C ILE A 558 6.54 18.22 3.97
N GLY A 559 6.89 17.10 4.59
CA GLY A 559 5.98 16.38 5.46
C GLY A 559 6.66 15.83 6.68
N PHE A 560 5.85 15.31 7.58
CA PHE A 560 6.25 14.71 8.83
C PHE A 560 5.58 13.36 8.98
N TYR A 561 6.39 12.35 9.13
CA TYR A 561 5.96 11.00 9.45
C TYR A 561 6.06 10.80 10.96
N ILE A 562 4.93 10.61 11.62
CA ILE A 562 4.82 10.53 13.07
C ILE A 562 4.47 9.09 13.43
N THR A 563 5.36 8.47 14.20
CA THR A 563 5.16 7.14 14.76
C THR A 563 5.19 7.20 16.27
N ASN A 564 4.55 6.27 16.96
CA ASN A 564 4.70 6.13 18.39
C ASN A 564 5.29 4.75 18.72
N ASP A 565 6.34 4.73 19.55
CA ASP A 565 7.04 3.50 19.90
C ASP A 565 6.23 2.61 20.86
N TYR A 566 5.32 3.19 21.64
CA TYR A 566 4.58 2.52 22.71
C TYR A 566 3.12 2.24 22.33
N ILE A 567 2.49 3.22 21.73
CA ILE A 567 1.11 3.08 21.29
C ILE A 567 1.14 2.67 19.82
N PRO A 568 0.69 1.47 19.45
CA PRO A 568 0.64 1.03 18.06
C PRO A 568 -0.51 1.72 17.31
N LEU A 569 -0.66 3.03 17.54
CA LEU A 569 -1.46 3.88 16.69
C LEU A 569 -0.87 3.82 15.29
N GLY A 570 -1.72 3.82 14.28
CA GLY A 570 -1.26 3.88 12.89
C GLY A 570 -0.30 5.05 12.68
N ASN A 571 0.55 4.92 11.69
CA ASN A 571 1.47 5.99 11.32
C ASN A 571 0.69 7.20 10.84
N PHE A 572 0.93 8.36 11.45
CA PHE A 572 0.36 9.62 11.00
C PHE A 572 1.33 10.31 10.06
N GLN A 573 0.81 10.83 8.97
CA GLN A 573 1.58 11.61 8.03
C GLN A 573 0.88 12.94 7.77
N PHE A 574 1.62 14.02 7.92
CA PHE A 574 1.19 15.36 7.53
C PHE A 574 2.12 15.88 6.46
N SER A 575 1.58 16.50 5.43
CA SER A 575 2.37 17.15 4.41
C SER A 575 1.78 18.48 3.98
N PHE A 576 2.67 19.45 3.77
CA PHE A 576 2.40 20.74 3.18
C PHE A 576 2.99 20.73 1.78
N VAL A 577 2.16 20.93 0.77
CA VAL A 577 2.59 20.91 -0.62
C VAL A 577 2.27 22.24 -1.30
N TYR A 578 3.20 22.67 -2.11
CA TYR A 578 3.06 23.83 -2.98
C TYR A 578 3.05 23.39 -4.43
N ILE A 579 2.04 23.82 -5.16
CA ILE A 579 1.84 23.57 -6.58
C ILE A 579 1.87 24.93 -7.27
N PRO A 580 2.93 25.26 -8.02
CA PRO A 580 3.09 26.58 -8.61
C PRO A 580 1.95 26.97 -9.55
N ARG A 581 1.39 25.98 -10.27
CA ARG A 581 0.33 26.22 -11.25
C ARG A 581 -0.61 25.03 -11.35
N VAL A 582 -1.92 25.28 -11.32
CA VAL A 582 -2.99 24.33 -11.65
C VAL A 582 -3.86 24.93 -12.74
N PRO A 583 -3.80 24.45 -13.99
CA PRO A 583 -4.61 24.97 -15.09
C PRO A 583 -6.11 24.93 -14.75
N GLY A 584 -6.81 26.04 -15.01
CA GLY A 584 -8.24 26.20 -14.70
C GLY A 584 -8.56 26.52 -13.23
N VAL A 585 -7.55 26.53 -12.33
CA VAL A 585 -7.73 26.89 -10.92
C VAL A 585 -6.92 28.14 -10.56
N GLY A 586 -5.65 28.20 -10.98
CA GLY A 586 -4.78 29.35 -10.72
C GLY A 586 -3.32 28.97 -10.46
N ASN A 587 -2.57 29.97 -9.96
CA ASN A 587 -1.17 29.84 -9.59
C ASN A 587 -1.00 29.84 -8.07
N HIS A 588 0.14 29.33 -7.59
CA HIS A 588 0.55 29.35 -6.18
C HIS A 588 -0.43 28.62 -5.25
N ILE A 589 -0.89 27.44 -5.69
CA ILE A 589 -1.82 26.62 -4.92
C ILE A 589 -1.09 25.93 -3.76
N GLN A 590 -1.57 26.16 -2.54
CA GLN A 590 -1.10 25.49 -1.34
C GLN A 590 -2.12 24.43 -0.92
N LYS A 591 -1.64 23.24 -0.60
CA LYS A 591 -2.46 22.12 -0.11
C LYS A 591 -1.87 21.57 1.18
N PHE A 592 -2.77 21.20 2.06
CA PHE A 592 -2.46 20.44 3.26
C PHE A 592 -3.08 19.05 3.16
N THR A 593 -2.34 18.00 3.52
CA THR A 593 -2.84 16.62 3.49
C THR A 593 -2.33 15.86 4.70
N SER A 594 -3.23 15.13 5.33
CA SER A 594 -2.94 14.22 6.45
C SER A 594 -2.95 12.75 6.04
N ILE A 595 -2.97 12.47 4.73
CA ILE A 595 -3.08 11.11 4.19
C ILE A 595 -1.70 10.46 4.16
N SER A 596 -1.62 9.16 4.52
CA SER A 596 -0.40 8.37 4.36
C SER A 596 0.05 8.36 2.90
N ASN A 597 1.36 8.50 2.67
CA ASN A 597 1.91 8.50 1.33
C ASN A 597 1.76 7.11 0.69
N THR A 598 0.80 6.99 -0.24
CA THR A 598 0.57 5.77 -1.00
C THR A 598 1.38 5.74 -2.31
N ASP A 599 2.14 6.81 -2.60
CA ASP A 599 2.86 6.95 -3.86
C ASP A 599 3.88 5.83 -4.11
N PHE A 600 4.53 5.33 -3.04
CA PHE A 600 5.55 4.29 -3.14
C PHE A 600 5.07 2.88 -2.82
N LYS A 601 3.75 2.63 -2.88
CA LYS A 601 3.21 1.27 -2.70
C LYS A 601 3.91 0.30 -3.68
N LEU A 602 4.50 -0.76 -3.15
CA LEU A 602 5.24 -1.75 -3.94
C LEU A 602 4.29 -2.63 -4.75
N SER A 603 4.72 -2.98 -5.94
CA SER A 603 3.99 -3.90 -6.81
C SER A 603 4.14 -5.35 -6.30
N TYR A 604 3.02 -6.10 -6.29
CA TYR A 604 3.06 -7.54 -6.07
C TYR A 604 3.24 -8.29 -7.39
N PHE A 605 3.99 -9.38 -7.37
CA PHE A 605 4.30 -10.19 -8.56
C PHE A 605 3.26 -11.30 -8.80
N ASN A 606 2.26 -11.42 -7.93
CA ASN A 606 1.12 -12.33 -8.15
C ASN A 606 0.33 -11.87 -9.38
N TYR A 607 0.02 -12.82 -10.25
CA TYR A 607 -0.89 -12.63 -11.36
C TYR A 607 -2.19 -13.37 -11.03
N ASN A 608 -3.20 -12.64 -10.56
CA ASN A 608 -4.43 -13.25 -10.07
C ASN A 608 -5.52 -13.29 -11.16
N MET A 609 -5.75 -12.16 -11.77
CA MET A 609 -6.90 -11.91 -12.62
C MET A 609 -6.46 -11.18 -13.89
N PRO A 610 -6.87 -11.61 -15.11
CA PRO A 610 -6.60 -10.86 -16.31
C PRO A 610 -7.36 -9.54 -16.32
N GLU A 611 -6.71 -8.47 -16.75
CA GLU A 611 -7.29 -7.13 -16.86
C GLU A 611 -6.94 -6.52 -18.21
N LEU A 612 -7.88 -5.73 -18.77
CA LEU A 612 -7.52 -4.78 -19.81
C LEU A 612 -6.48 -3.81 -19.25
N ILE A 613 -5.48 -3.48 -20.03
CA ILE A 613 -4.47 -2.50 -19.61
C ILE A 613 -5.13 -1.15 -19.44
N ARG A 614 -5.08 -0.61 -18.21
CA ARG A 614 -5.80 0.60 -17.83
C ARG A 614 -5.14 1.84 -18.44
N TYR A 615 -5.97 2.66 -19.04
CA TYR A 615 -5.62 3.96 -19.58
C TYR A 615 -6.04 5.07 -18.61
N GLU A 616 -5.24 5.26 -17.53
CA GLU A 616 -5.54 6.24 -16.47
C GLU A 616 -4.28 6.76 -15.75
#